data_da84242ca81aaaa31131b7c2b8396d74
#
_entry.id   da84242ca81aaaa31131b7c2b8396d74
#
_cell.length_a   1.000
_cell.length_b   1.000
_cell.length_c   1.000
_cell.angle_alpha   90.00
_cell.angle_beta   90.00
_cell.angle_gamma   90.00
#
_symmetry.space_group_name_H-M   'P 1'
#
loop_
_entity.id
_entity.type
_entity.pdbx_description
1 polymer ?
#
loop_
_entity_poly.entity_id
_entity_poly.type
_entity_poly.pdbx_seq_one_letter_code
_entity_poly.pdbx_strand_id
1 'polypeptide(L)'
;IFTGYHSSSNTDASPLCHTMNLDNTSIRINGIQASELVINTFAAALYDVPVLLVTGDLGVCEQAKRLCPAIYTVPVSRGCGNGSISIHPAEAVKRIREKAELAVADGIAHPEKFTVALPNNFDVEVEFVKHNRARRASFYPGVKQIGPRTVRFSSDAYYDVLRFFMFCL
;
A
#
# COMPACT_ATOMS: atom_id res chain seq x y z
N ILE A 1 -4.50 7.34 10.25
CA ILE A 1 -5.72 7.19 9.44
C ILE A 1 -5.34 7.46 7.99
N PHE A 2 -5.68 6.54 7.08
CA PHE A 2 -5.52 6.71 5.64
C PHE A 2 -6.89 6.80 4.97
N THR A 3 -7.12 7.86 4.20
CA THR A 3 -8.40 8.11 3.52
C THR A 3 -8.21 8.25 2.02
N GLY A 4 -9.16 7.68 1.23
CA GLY A 4 -9.13 7.77 -0.22
C GLY A 4 -8.07 6.91 -0.89
N TYR A 5 -7.60 5.85 -0.24
CA TYR A 5 -6.64 4.91 -0.79
C TYR A 5 -7.30 3.96 -1.80
N HIS A 6 -6.51 3.37 -2.64
CA HIS A 6 -6.95 2.39 -3.64
C HIS A 6 -6.00 1.19 -3.67
N SER A 7 -6.47 0.12 -4.32
CA SER A 7 -5.70 -1.11 -4.49
C SER A 7 -4.47 -0.90 -5.36
N SER A 8 -3.47 -1.77 -5.17
CA SER A 8 -2.23 -1.78 -5.93
C SER A 8 -2.46 -2.07 -7.42
N SER A 9 -1.47 -1.72 -8.23
CA SER A 9 -1.39 -2.18 -9.62
C SER A 9 -1.59 -3.70 -9.73
N ASN A 10 -2.06 -4.14 -10.89
CA ASN A 10 -2.30 -5.55 -11.18
C ASN A 10 -3.37 -6.22 -10.29
N THR A 11 -4.43 -5.48 -9.96
CA THR A 11 -5.62 -5.99 -9.29
C THR A 11 -6.87 -5.56 -10.07
N ASP A 12 -7.98 -6.26 -9.89
CA ASP A 12 -9.28 -5.95 -10.49
C ASP A 12 -10.21 -5.13 -9.57
N ALA A 13 -9.67 -4.68 -8.46
CA ALA A 13 -10.44 -3.99 -7.42
C ALA A 13 -10.93 -2.60 -7.82
N SER A 14 -10.25 -1.95 -8.78
CA SER A 14 -10.62 -0.66 -9.35
C SER A 14 -9.94 -0.46 -10.71
N PRO A 15 -10.59 0.18 -11.70
CA PRO A 15 -9.94 0.54 -12.96
C PRO A 15 -8.80 1.56 -12.81
N LEU A 16 -8.71 2.21 -11.65
CA LEU A 16 -7.65 3.18 -11.31
C LEU A 16 -6.49 2.56 -10.51
N CYS A 17 -6.48 1.24 -10.32
CA CYS A 17 -5.43 0.56 -9.57
C CYS A 17 -4.04 0.86 -10.11
N HIS A 18 -3.17 1.36 -9.26
CA HIS A 18 -1.75 1.58 -9.51
C HIS A 18 -0.98 1.58 -8.18
N THR A 19 0.33 1.65 -8.22
CA THR A 19 1.16 1.87 -7.03
C THR A 19 2.19 2.95 -7.34
N MET A 20 2.12 4.07 -6.66
CA MET A 20 2.98 5.26 -6.79
C MET A 20 2.82 5.99 -8.13
N ASN A 21 2.91 5.27 -9.26
CA ASN A 21 2.79 5.84 -10.60
C ASN A 21 2.36 4.76 -11.62
N LEU A 22 2.20 5.16 -12.88
CA LEU A 22 1.82 4.28 -13.97
C LEU A 22 3.02 3.66 -14.74
N ASP A 23 4.26 3.89 -14.29
CA ASP A 23 5.46 3.37 -14.92
C ASP A 23 5.81 1.93 -14.47
N ASN A 24 5.12 1.43 -13.46
CA ASN A 24 5.27 0.06 -12.97
C ASN A 24 3.96 -0.74 -13.11
N THR A 25 4.10 -2.05 -13.32
CA THR A 25 2.98 -3.00 -13.37
C THR A 25 2.81 -3.75 -12.07
N SER A 26 3.86 -3.85 -11.26
CA SER A 26 3.84 -4.56 -9.98
C SER A 26 4.95 -4.07 -9.06
N ILE A 27 4.63 -3.87 -7.80
CA ILE A 27 5.59 -3.71 -6.72
C ILE A 27 5.27 -4.79 -5.68
N ARG A 28 6.29 -5.55 -5.27
CA ARG A 28 6.16 -6.56 -4.21
C ARG A 28 7.19 -6.31 -3.12
N ILE A 29 6.76 -6.47 -1.88
CA ILE A 29 7.63 -6.46 -0.70
C ILE A 29 7.47 -7.80 0.00
N ASN A 30 8.53 -8.58 0.08
CA ASN A 30 8.52 -9.95 0.64
C ASN A 30 7.43 -10.84 0.02
N GLY A 31 7.24 -10.72 -1.30
CA GLY A 31 6.23 -11.47 -2.05
C GLY A 31 4.81 -10.91 -1.95
N ILE A 32 4.53 -9.97 -1.06
CA ILE A 32 3.23 -9.32 -0.92
C ILE A 32 3.10 -8.21 -1.97
N GLN A 33 2.03 -8.22 -2.76
CA GLN A 33 1.71 -7.13 -3.68
C GLN A 33 1.50 -5.84 -2.87
N ALA A 34 2.34 -4.84 -3.10
CA ALA A 34 2.34 -3.61 -2.34
C ALA A 34 1.50 -2.53 -3.02
N SER A 35 0.50 -2.02 -2.31
CA SER A 35 -0.13 -0.72 -2.57
C SER A 35 0.57 0.36 -1.75
N GLU A 36 0.23 1.63 -1.95
CA GLU A 36 0.65 2.70 -1.05
C GLU A 36 0.24 2.45 0.40
N LEU A 37 -0.86 1.70 0.62
CA LEU A 37 -1.24 1.28 1.98
C LEU A 37 -0.13 0.46 2.64
N VAL A 38 0.42 -0.56 1.96
CA VAL A 38 1.51 -1.39 2.50
C VAL A 38 2.74 -0.55 2.75
N ILE A 39 3.13 0.25 1.74
CA ILE A 39 4.32 1.11 1.80
C ILE A 39 4.23 2.09 2.98
N ASN A 40 3.11 2.78 3.11
CA ASN A 40 2.92 3.80 4.14
C ASN A 40 2.64 3.20 5.53
N THR A 41 2.06 1.99 5.60
CA THR A 41 1.90 1.28 6.88
C THR A 41 3.28 0.88 7.45
N PHE A 42 4.18 0.38 6.61
CA PHE A 42 5.55 0.08 7.06
C PHE A 42 6.33 1.37 7.39
N ALA A 43 6.10 2.47 6.64
CA ALA A 43 6.69 3.76 6.99
C ALA A 43 6.19 4.28 8.34
N ALA A 44 4.90 4.13 8.65
CA ALA A 44 4.34 4.49 9.95
C ALA A 44 4.90 3.60 11.07
N ALA A 45 5.06 2.31 10.81
CA ALA A 45 5.64 1.36 11.77
C ALA A 45 7.10 1.65 12.13
N LEU A 46 7.89 2.30 11.25
CA LEU A 46 9.23 2.80 11.58
C LEU A 46 9.26 3.78 12.76
N TYR A 47 8.14 4.46 13.01
CA TYR A 47 7.99 5.49 14.03
C TYR A 47 6.99 5.07 15.10
N ASP A 48 6.71 3.77 15.22
CA ASP A 48 5.75 3.21 16.18
C ASP A 48 4.35 3.85 16.08
N VAL A 49 3.97 4.31 14.87
CA VAL A 49 2.66 4.92 14.61
C VAL A 49 1.68 3.86 14.08
N PRO A 50 0.67 3.47 14.85
CA PRO A 50 -0.32 2.50 14.42
C PRO A 50 -1.26 3.06 13.34
N VAL A 51 -1.69 2.21 12.42
CA VAL A 51 -2.72 2.55 11.41
C VAL A 51 -4.08 2.08 11.91
N LEU A 52 -4.97 3.01 12.25
CA LEU A 52 -6.24 2.72 12.89
C LEU A 52 -7.39 2.52 11.91
N LEU A 53 -7.43 3.29 10.82
CA LEU A 53 -8.51 3.31 9.84
C LEU A 53 -7.98 3.47 8.43
N VAL A 54 -8.55 2.70 7.51
CA VAL A 54 -8.33 2.82 6.06
C VAL A 54 -9.67 2.97 5.35
N THR A 55 -9.76 3.95 4.44
CA THR A 55 -10.93 4.13 3.57
C THR A 55 -10.49 4.17 2.11
N GLY A 56 -11.29 3.60 1.23
CA GLY A 56 -10.95 3.55 -0.19
C GLY A 56 -11.79 2.54 -0.96
N ASP A 57 -11.21 1.92 -1.97
CA ASP A 57 -11.88 0.82 -2.64
C ASP A 57 -11.95 -0.44 -1.75
N LEU A 58 -12.79 -1.40 -2.15
CA LEU A 58 -12.97 -2.64 -1.40
C LEU A 58 -11.66 -3.42 -1.26
N GLY A 59 -10.86 -3.49 -2.33
CA GLY A 59 -9.63 -4.29 -2.33
C GLY A 59 -8.55 -3.73 -1.39
N VAL A 60 -8.38 -2.40 -1.30
CA VAL A 60 -7.45 -1.81 -0.33
C VAL A 60 -7.94 -2.02 1.11
N CYS A 61 -9.26 -1.96 1.34
CA CYS A 61 -9.84 -2.26 2.65
C CYS A 61 -9.61 -3.72 3.06
N GLU A 62 -9.74 -4.65 2.13
CA GLU A 62 -9.41 -6.07 2.37
C GLU A 62 -7.91 -6.27 2.59
N GLN A 63 -7.05 -5.55 1.86
CA GLN A 63 -5.61 -5.59 2.09
C GLN A 63 -5.25 -5.07 3.49
N ALA A 64 -5.90 -4.01 3.97
CA ALA A 64 -5.70 -3.50 5.33
C ALA A 64 -6.01 -4.57 6.38
N LYS A 65 -7.09 -5.32 6.20
CA LYS A 65 -7.48 -6.43 7.09
C LYS A 65 -6.49 -7.60 7.06
N ARG A 66 -5.82 -7.84 5.93
CA ARG A 66 -4.76 -8.86 5.85
C ARG A 66 -3.48 -8.40 6.54
N LEU A 67 -3.15 -7.10 6.51
CA LEU A 67 -2.00 -6.55 7.22
C LEU A 67 -2.20 -6.56 8.74
N CYS A 68 -3.36 -6.10 9.19
CA CYS A 68 -3.73 -6.09 10.59
C CYS A 68 -5.27 -6.20 10.71
N PRO A 69 -5.80 -7.32 11.23
CA PRO A 69 -7.25 -7.53 11.35
C PRO A 69 -7.98 -6.49 12.20
N ALA A 70 -7.29 -5.82 13.12
CA ALA A 70 -7.85 -4.79 13.97
C ALA A 70 -8.15 -3.48 13.22
N ILE A 71 -7.43 -3.16 12.14
CA ILE A 71 -7.62 -1.92 11.38
C ILE A 71 -9.09 -1.78 10.97
N TYR A 72 -9.70 -0.67 11.33
CA TYR A 72 -11.04 -0.31 10.86
C TYR A 72 -11.02 0.00 9.37
N THR A 73 -12.07 -0.37 8.65
CA THR A 73 -12.15 -0.11 7.21
C THR A 73 -13.50 0.46 6.80
N VAL A 74 -13.50 1.36 5.80
CA VAL A 74 -14.71 1.87 5.16
C VAL A 74 -14.54 1.78 3.64
N PRO A 75 -15.00 0.68 3.01
CA PRO A 75 -15.02 0.61 1.56
C PRO A 75 -16.10 1.56 1.02
N VAL A 76 -15.69 2.47 0.13
CA VAL A 76 -16.58 3.45 -0.49
C VAL A 76 -16.86 3.15 -1.96
N SER A 77 -16.05 2.29 -2.57
CA SER A 77 -16.21 1.86 -3.96
C SER A 77 -15.69 0.44 -4.19
N ARG A 78 -16.04 -0.14 -5.34
CA ARG A 78 -15.47 -1.38 -5.86
C ARG A 78 -15.40 -1.33 -7.37
N GLY A 79 -14.47 -2.05 -7.96
CA GLY A 79 -14.36 -2.21 -9.41
C GLY A 79 -15.54 -2.98 -10.01
N CYS A 80 -15.87 -2.64 -11.25
CA CYS A 80 -16.86 -3.33 -12.05
C CYS A 80 -16.50 -3.16 -13.54
N GLY A 81 -15.75 -4.09 -14.11
CA GLY A 81 -15.18 -3.96 -15.45
C GLY A 81 -14.30 -2.71 -15.56
N ASN A 82 -14.57 -1.85 -16.55
CA ASN A 82 -13.85 -0.59 -16.75
C ASN A 82 -14.42 0.58 -15.92
N GLY A 83 -15.32 0.32 -15.00
CA GLY A 83 -15.95 1.32 -14.14
C GLY A 83 -15.85 0.97 -12.67
N SER A 84 -16.46 1.80 -11.84
CA SER A 84 -16.59 1.56 -10.42
C SER A 84 -18.02 1.79 -9.94
N ILE A 85 -18.42 1.03 -8.92
CA ILE A 85 -19.66 1.25 -8.18
C ILE A 85 -19.28 1.87 -6.85
N SER A 86 -19.79 3.08 -6.59
CA SER A 86 -19.53 3.83 -5.37
C SER A 86 -20.81 4.04 -4.57
N ILE A 87 -20.69 4.16 -3.26
CA ILE A 87 -21.77 4.66 -2.41
C ILE A 87 -21.92 6.18 -2.62
N HIS A 88 -23.07 6.72 -2.25
CA HIS A 88 -23.31 8.16 -2.34
C HIS A 88 -22.30 8.93 -1.47
N PRO A 89 -21.72 10.07 -1.92
CA PRO A 89 -20.70 10.81 -1.17
C PRO A 89 -21.11 11.19 0.26
N ALA A 90 -22.34 11.63 0.47
CA ALA A 90 -22.82 11.97 1.80
C ALA A 90 -22.82 10.74 2.74
N GLU A 91 -23.17 9.56 2.22
CA GLU A 91 -23.13 8.32 2.97
C GLU A 91 -21.67 7.90 3.27
N ALA A 92 -20.75 8.09 2.30
CA ALA A 92 -19.32 7.84 2.50
C ALA A 92 -18.78 8.71 3.66
N VAL A 93 -19.03 10.02 3.63
CA VAL A 93 -18.59 10.94 4.69
C VAL A 93 -19.15 10.55 6.06
N LYS A 94 -20.45 10.20 6.11
CA LYS A 94 -21.08 9.74 7.35
C LYS A 94 -20.39 8.51 7.91
N ARG A 95 -20.23 7.44 7.11
CA ARG A 95 -19.58 6.18 7.53
C ARG A 95 -18.12 6.38 7.94
N ILE A 96 -17.39 7.23 7.21
CA ILE A 96 -15.98 7.53 7.54
C ILE A 96 -15.91 8.21 8.90
N ARG A 97 -16.75 9.23 9.16
CA ARG A 97 -16.78 9.94 10.45
C ARG A 97 -17.08 8.99 11.61
N GLU A 98 -18.19 8.24 11.51
CA GLU A 98 -18.59 7.28 12.55
C GLU A 98 -17.49 6.25 12.83
N LYS A 99 -16.86 5.74 11.76
CA LYS A 99 -15.80 4.76 11.90
C LYS A 99 -14.50 5.35 12.44
N ALA A 100 -14.19 6.61 12.09
CA ALA A 100 -13.01 7.32 12.62
C ALA A 100 -13.11 7.56 14.13
N GLU A 101 -14.30 7.96 14.62
CA GLU A 101 -14.53 8.14 16.06
C GLU A 101 -14.27 6.84 16.83
N LEU A 102 -14.80 5.71 16.33
CA LEU A 102 -14.58 4.39 16.94
C LEU A 102 -13.10 3.97 16.88
N ALA A 103 -12.46 4.14 15.70
CA ALA A 103 -11.07 3.75 15.49
C ALA A 103 -10.11 4.55 16.40
N VAL A 104 -10.34 5.85 16.55
CA VAL A 104 -9.51 6.69 17.44
C VAL A 104 -9.72 6.32 18.90
N ALA A 105 -10.96 6.10 19.34
CA ALA A 105 -11.24 5.70 20.71
C ALA A 105 -10.57 4.35 21.06
N ASP A 106 -10.69 3.35 20.17
CA ASP A 106 -10.07 2.03 20.35
C ASP A 106 -8.55 2.11 20.25
N GLY A 107 -8.01 2.91 19.30
CA GLY A 107 -6.57 3.08 19.13
C GLY A 107 -5.89 3.80 20.30
N ILE A 108 -6.59 4.71 21.00
CA ILE A 108 -6.09 5.32 22.24
C ILE A 108 -6.12 4.30 23.38
N ALA A 109 -7.18 3.52 23.49
CA ALA A 109 -7.35 2.54 24.57
C ALA A 109 -6.44 1.30 24.40
N HIS A 110 -6.20 0.89 23.16
CA HIS A 110 -5.52 -0.37 22.81
C HIS A 110 -4.59 -0.22 21.60
N PRO A 111 -3.58 0.65 21.62
CA PRO A 111 -2.70 0.90 20.47
C PRO A 111 -1.99 -0.36 19.98
N GLU A 112 -1.69 -1.30 20.88
CA GLU A 112 -1.01 -2.56 20.59
C GLU A 112 -1.77 -3.45 19.59
N LYS A 113 -3.09 -3.35 19.52
CA LYS A 113 -3.91 -4.12 18.57
C LYS A 113 -3.66 -3.74 17.12
N PHE A 114 -3.22 -2.51 16.89
CA PHE A 114 -3.07 -1.90 15.56
C PHE A 114 -1.61 -1.87 15.10
N THR A 115 -0.71 -2.47 15.86
CA THR A 115 0.71 -2.52 15.54
C THR A 115 0.96 -3.50 14.41
N VAL A 116 1.67 -3.06 13.38
CA VAL A 116 2.19 -3.90 12.31
C VAL A 116 3.69 -4.05 12.51
N ALA A 117 4.14 -5.27 12.78
CA ALA A 117 5.55 -5.54 12.94
C ALA A 117 6.30 -5.40 11.62
N LEU A 118 7.42 -4.69 11.63
CA LEU A 118 8.32 -4.62 10.48
C LEU A 118 9.06 -5.95 10.31
N PRO A 119 9.18 -6.46 9.07
CA PRO A 119 10.08 -7.57 8.77
C PRO A 119 11.54 -7.21 9.09
N ASN A 120 12.34 -8.21 9.46
CA ASN A 120 13.79 -8.04 9.70
C ASN A 120 14.59 -7.82 8.40
N ASN A 121 13.99 -8.12 7.26
CA ASN A 121 14.56 -7.90 5.94
C ASN A 121 13.47 -7.63 4.92
N PHE A 122 13.76 -6.77 3.97
CA PHE A 122 12.86 -6.38 2.89
C PHE A 122 13.46 -6.83 1.56
N ASP A 123 12.77 -7.73 0.88
CA ASP A 123 13.04 -8.13 -0.50
C ASP A 123 12.00 -7.49 -1.40
N VAL A 124 12.42 -6.51 -2.19
CA VAL A 124 11.55 -5.67 -3.00
C VAL A 124 11.75 -5.98 -4.47
N GLU A 125 10.67 -6.36 -5.14
CA GLU A 125 10.65 -6.52 -6.60
C GLU A 125 9.77 -5.43 -7.22
N VAL A 126 10.29 -4.79 -8.28
CA VAL A 126 9.53 -3.85 -9.10
C VAL A 126 9.56 -4.32 -10.54
N GLU A 127 8.38 -4.53 -11.12
CA GLU A 127 8.21 -4.74 -12.55
C GLU A 127 7.72 -3.46 -13.20
N PHE A 128 8.50 -2.95 -14.15
CA PHE A 128 8.19 -1.73 -14.90
C PHE A 128 7.42 -2.04 -16.19
N VAL A 129 6.68 -1.05 -16.67
CA VAL A 129 6.03 -1.11 -17.98
C VAL A 129 7.07 -1.19 -19.12
N LYS A 130 8.22 -0.49 -18.96
CA LYS A 130 9.24 -0.34 -20.00
C LYS A 130 10.60 -0.85 -19.56
N HIS A 131 11.36 -1.46 -20.48
CA HIS A 131 12.71 -2.00 -20.26
C HIS A 131 13.71 -0.92 -19.78
N ASN A 132 13.65 0.28 -20.34
CA ASN A 132 14.56 1.36 -19.98
C ASN A 132 14.40 1.83 -18.52
N ARG A 133 13.19 1.71 -17.95
CA ARG A 133 12.96 2.00 -16.52
C ARG A 133 13.69 1.00 -15.64
N ALA A 134 13.57 -0.29 -15.92
CA ALA A 134 14.29 -1.32 -15.18
C ALA A 134 15.82 -1.15 -15.32
N ARG A 135 16.29 -0.84 -16.55
CA ARG A 135 17.71 -0.57 -16.78
C ARG A 135 18.21 0.62 -15.98
N ARG A 136 17.45 1.74 -15.98
CA ARG A 136 17.80 2.94 -15.19
C ARG A 136 17.83 2.61 -13.68
N ALA A 137 16.81 1.94 -13.17
CA ALA A 137 16.73 1.56 -11.76
C ALA A 137 17.89 0.64 -11.34
N SER A 138 18.40 -0.20 -12.25
CA SER A 138 19.52 -1.11 -11.96
C SER A 138 20.86 -0.41 -11.69
N PHE A 139 20.98 0.89 -11.93
CA PHE A 139 22.15 1.69 -11.55
C PHE A 139 22.10 2.21 -10.10
N TYR A 140 20.94 2.08 -9.43
CA TYR A 140 20.87 2.44 -8.02
C TYR A 140 21.67 1.41 -7.19
N PRO A 141 22.49 1.84 -6.21
CA PRO A 141 23.31 0.95 -5.40
C PRO A 141 22.51 -0.17 -4.77
N GLY A 142 22.97 -1.42 -4.92
CA GLY A 142 22.33 -2.61 -4.36
C GLY A 142 21.18 -3.19 -5.20
N VAL A 143 20.73 -2.51 -6.26
CA VAL A 143 19.67 -3.01 -7.14
C VAL A 143 20.24 -4.00 -8.17
N LYS A 144 19.54 -5.10 -8.36
CA LYS A 144 19.83 -6.11 -9.38
C LYS A 144 18.71 -6.17 -10.41
N GLN A 145 19.04 -6.08 -11.69
CA GLN A 145 18.07 -6.38 -12.75
C GLN A 145 17.95 -7.91 -12.86
N ILE A 146 16.76 -8.45 -12.59
CA ILE A 146 16.48 -9.88 -12.57
C ILE A 146 15.63 -10.35 -13.76
N GLY A 147 15.16 -9.41 -14.56
CA GLY A 147 14.38 -9.66 -15.78
C GLY A 147 14.43 -8.48 -16.72
N PRO A 148 13.83 -8.60 -17.93
CA PRO A 148 13.86 -7.51 -18.92
C PRO A 148 13.28 -6.20 -18.38
N ARG A 149 12.26 -6.30 -17.52
CA ARG A 149 11.54 -5.15 -16.93
C ARG A 149 11.52 -5.19 -15.41
N THR A 150 12.22 -6.15 -14.79
CA THR A 150 12.12 -6.39 -13.35
C THR A 150 13.46 -6.15 -12.67
N VAL A 151 13.41 -5.42 -11.56
CA VAL A 151 14.54 -5.24 -10.66
C VAL A 151 14.19 -5.76 -9.28
N ARG A 152 15.24 -6.12 -8.53
CA ARG A 152 15.16 -6.52 -7.12
C ARG A 152 16.11 -5.67 -6.30
N PHE A 153 15.65 -5.24 -5.14
CA PHE A 153 16.41 -4.55 -4.11
C PHE A 153 16.16 -5.21 -2.77
N SER A 154 17.19 -5.43 -1.97
CA SER A 154 17.06 -6.02 -0.64
C SER A 154 17.79 -5.17 0.38
N SER A 155 17.18 -4.95 1.55
CA SER A 155 17.75 -4.23 2.70
C SER A 155 17.12 -4.73 4.00
N ASP A 156 17.86 -4.63 5.11
CA ASP A 156 17.35 -4.82 6.46
C ASP A 156 16.74 -3.54 7.05
N ALA A 157 16.97 -2.39 6.41
CA ALA A 157 16.42 -1.10 6.80
C ALA A 157 15.30 -0.66 5.86
N TYR A 158 14.08 -0.50 6.39
CA TYR A 158 12.95 -0.05 5.56
C TYR A 158 13.15 1.36 4.99
N TYR A 159 13.90 2.20 5.67
CA TYR A 159 14.24 3.53 5.17
C TYR A 159 15.02 3.48 3.84
N ASP A 160 15.85 2.47 3.62
CA ASP A 160 16.55 2.28 2.34
C ASP A 160 15.60 1.83 1.23
N VAL A 161 14.55 1.08 1.58
CA VAL A 161 13.46 0.76 0.64
C VAL A 161 12.72 2.04 0.20
N LEU A 162 12.43 2.94 1.13
CA LEU A 162 11.80 4.23 0.80
C LEU A 162 12.69 5.09 -0.10
N ARG A 163 14.02 5.12 0.15
CA ARG A 163 14.99 5.77 -0.73
C ARG A 163 15.02 5.15 -2.12
N PHE A 164 15.05 3.81 -2.19
CA PHE A 164 14.98 3.09 -3.46
C PHE A 164 13.73 3.50 -4.25
N PHE A 165 12.56 3.54 -3.63
CA PHE A 165 11.33 4.00 -4.30
C PHE A 165 11.44 5.44 -4.77
N MET A 166 11.96 6.36 -3.95
CA MET A 166 12.11 7.78 -4.30
C MET A 166 12.97 8.00 -5.55
N PHE A 167 14.01 7.21 -5.76
CA PHE A 167 14.95 7.41 -6.86
C PHE A 167 14.69 6.52 -8.08
N CYS A 168 13.97 5.42 -7.92
CA CYS A 168 13.81 4.39 -8.96
C CYS A 168 12.40 4.32 -9.56
N LEU A 169 11.34 4.75 -8.85
CA LEU A 169 9.96 4.80 -9.36
C LEU A 169 9.57 6.14 -10.05
#